data_7f9464865ee5e3975b9c9ddff18fc3bb
#
_entry.id   7f9464865ee5e3975b9c9ddff18fc3bb
#
_cell.length_a   1.000
_cell.length_b   1.000
_cell.length_c   1.000
_cell.angle_alpha   90.00
_cell.angle_beta   90.00
_cell.angle_gamma   90.00
#
_symmetry.space_group_name_H-M   'P 1'
#
loop_
_entity.id
_entity.type
_entity.pdbx_description
1 polymer ?
#
loop_
_entity_poly.entity_id
_entity_poly.type
_entity_poly.pdbx_seq_one_letter_code
_entity_poly.pdbx_strand_id
1 'polypeptide(L)'
;MQIALGGWVSTNYAVLVCDTFPQCQGSYWPDMAFAQGFELWRPLGHTSWGELLSFQALTAIHYVHRLMAYGVIAVMLALAWLLRHHQMHRWALGLFALVCLQCLTGLSNVVLGWPMPAAILHTGGAAAMMVWIVLAWQRTRSQPLTPIAA
;
A
#
# COMPACT_ATOMS: atom_id res chain seq x y z
N MET A 1 -0.19 6.25 5.81
CA MET A 1 -0.37 5.02 6.61
C MET A 1 -0.01 3.77 5.82
N GLN A 2 -0.50 3.53 4.60
CA GLN A 2 -0.20 2.32 3.79
C GLN A 2 1.31 2.07 3.57
N ILE A 3 2.07 3.13 3.25
CA ILE A 3 3.54 3.03 3.07
C ILE A 3 4.22 2.58 4.37
N ALA A 4 3.79 3.11 5.52
CA ALA A 4 4.33 2.69 6.81
C ALA A 4 4.01 1.21 7.12
N LEU A 5 2.79 0.75 6.79
CA LEU A 5 2.45 -0.67 6.92
C LEU A 5 3.29 -1.55 5.97
N GLY A 6 3.55 -1.11 4.74
CA GLY A 6 4.45 -1.81 3.82
C GLY A 6 5.88 -1.88 4.34
N GLY A 7 6.38 -0.79 4.91
CA GLY A 7 7.66 -0.78 5.62
C GLY A 7 7.67 -1.76 6.80
N TRP A 8 6.57 -1.82 7.57
CA TRP A 8 6.42 -2.75 8.70
C TRP A 8 6.43 -4.22 8.25
N VAL A 9 5.80 -4.52 7.09
CA VAL A 9 5.88 -5.85 6.46
C VAL A 9 7.33 -6.22 6.13
N SER A 10 8.06 -5.32 5.45
CA SER A 10 9.42 -5.58 4.98
C SER A 10 10.41 -5.72 6.14
N THR A 11 10.36 -4.81 7.11
CA THR A 11 11.31 -4.76 8.24
C THR A 11 11.09 -5.87 9.26
N ASN A 12 9.90 -6.47 9.31
CA ASN A 12 9.60 -7.64 10.14
C ASN A 12 9.67 -8.96 9.37
N TYR A 13 10.12 -8.96 8.11
CA TYR A 13 10.23 -10.16 7.26
C TYR A 13 8.89 -10.88 7.03
N ALA A 14 7.77 -10.15 7.04
CA ALA A 14 6.42 -10.69 6.91
C ALA A 14 5.95 -10.86 5.45
N VAL A 15 6.81 -10.67 4.45
CA VAL A 15 6.44 -10.63 3.02
C VAL A 15 5.91 -11.96 2.48
N LEU A 16 6.42 -13.10 2.96
CA LEU A 16 6.12 -14.43 2.42
C LEU A 16 5.08 -15.23 3.23
N VAL A 17 4.55 -14.66 4.31
CA VAL A 17 3.63 -15.41 5.19
C VAL A 17 2.23 -15.62 4.60
N CYS A 18 1.81 -14.76 3.67
CA CYS A 18 0.56 -14.92 2.91
C CYS A 18 0.90 -15.28 1.46
N ASP A 19 0.96 -16.53 1.15
CA ASP A 19 1.38 -17.12 -0.12
C ASP A 19 0.25 -17.27 -1.15
N THR A 20 -1.01 -17.06 -0.73
CA THR A 20 -2.19 -17.19 -1.57
C THR A 20 -2.93 -15.84 -1.72
N PHE A 21 -3.71 -15.73 -2.80
CA PHE A 21 -4.55 -14.56 -3.09
C PHE A 21 -5.88 -15.03 -3.71
N PRO A 22 -7.03 -14.47 -3.32
CA PRO A 22 -7.25 -13.39 -2.34
C PRO A 22 -7.12 -13.81 -0.88
N GLN A 23 -7.06 -15.10 -0.62
CA GLN A 23 -6.86 -15.70 0.69
C GLN A 23 -5.43 -15.48 1.21
N CYS A 24 -5.22 -15.73 2.50
CA CYS A 24 -3.91 -15.85 3.11
C CYS A 24 -3.84 -17.23 3.76
N GLN A 25 -2.88 -18.08 3.34
CA GLN A 25 -2.76 -19.45 3.80
C GLN A 25 -4.05 -20.29 3.59
N GLY A 26 -4.75 -20.07 2.47
CA GLY A 26 -5.99 -20.75 2.15
C GLY A 26 -7.23 -20.30 2.95
N SER A 27 -7.10 -19.30 3.83
CA SER A 27 -8.20 -18.75 4.64
C SER A 27 -8.47 -17.28 4.33
N TYR A 28 -9.73 -16.88 4.36
CA TYR A 28 -10.12 -15.46 4.32
C TYR A 28 -9.90 -14.75 5.67
N TRP A 29 -9.79 -15.52 6.75
CA TRP A 29 -9.46 -14.99 8.07
C TRP A 29 -8.51 -15.99 8.75
N PRO A 30 -7.19 -15.91 8.46
CA PRO A 30 -6.19 -16.79 9.06
C PRO A 30 -5.98 -16.48 10.55
N ASP A 31 -5.30 -17.37 11.25
CA ASP A 31 -4.90 -17.13 12.64
C ASP A 31 -3.89 -15.99 12.74
N MET A 32 -4.19 -15.00 13.57
CA MET A 32 -3.43 -13.75 13.67
C MET A 32 -3.21 -13.33 15.13
N ALA A 33 -1.96 -12.97 15.46
CA ALA A 33 -1.57 -12.43 16.76
C ALA A 33 -1.30 -10.92 16.66
N PHE A 34 -2.35 -10.09 16.65
CA PHE A 34 -2.26 -8.64 16.44
C PHE A 34 -1.42 -7.94 17.51
N ALA A 35 -1.60 -8.27 18.78
CA ALA A 35 -0.86 -7.63 19.88
C ALA A 35 0.65 -7.77 19.68
N GLN A 36 1.14 -8.98 19.35
CA GLN A 36 2.54 -9.25 19.09
C GLN A 36 3.02 -8.61 17.77
N GLY A 37 2.20 -8.68 16.71
CA GLY A 37 2.55 -8.16 15.38
C GLY A 37 2.70 -6.63 15.35
N PHE A 38 1.96 -5.91 16.20
CA PHE A 38 1.92 -4.44 16.23
C PHE A 38 2.49 -3.83 17.51
N GLU A 39 3.25 -4.60 18.28
CA GLU A 39 4.09 -4.04 19.34
C GLU A 39 5.20 -3.18 18.73
N LEU A 40 5.21 -1.87 19.02
CA LEU A 40 6.09 -0.90 18.37
C LEU A 40 7.50 -0.85 18.99
N TRP A 41 7.60 -1.03 20.30
CA TRP A 41 8.84 -0.86 21.05
C TRP A 41 9.56 -2.21 21.26
N ARG A 42 10.02 -2.80 20.14
CA ARG A 42 10.75 -4.05 20.12
C ARG A 42 11.78 -4.08 18.97
N PRO A 43 12.78 -4.95 19.01
CA PRO A 43 13.67 -5.19 17.87
C PRO A 43 12.86 -5.71 16.66
N LEU A 44 13.22 -5.26 15.45
CA LEU A 44 12.53 -5.67 14.21
C LEU A 44 12.69 -7.17 14.00
N GLY A 45 11.60 -7.84 13.65
CA GLY A 45 11.55 -9.29 13.46
C GLY A 45 11.54 -10.13 14.76
N HIS A 46 11.65 -9.48 15.92
CA HIS A 46 11.73 -10.15 17.22
C HIS A 46 10.66 -9.62 18.18
N THR A 47 10.40 -10.37 19.24
CA THR A 47 9.63 -9.92 20.39
C THR A 47 10.46 -8.99 21.27
N SER A 48 9.84 -8.31 22.24
CA SER A 48 10.55 -7.51 23.27
C SER A 48 11.52 -8.36 24.14
N TRP A 49 11.34 -9.68 24.14
CA TRP A 49 12.19 -10.66 24.85
C TRP A 49 13.32 -11.23 23.98
N GLY A 50 13.44 -10.78 22.71
CA GLY A 50 14.48 -11.22 21.77
C GLY A 50 14.19 -12.51 21.01
N GLU A 51 13.03 -13.13 21.21
CA GLU A 51 12.59 -14.28 20.41
C GLU A 51 12.09 -13.84 19.02
N LEU A 52 12.09 -14.74 18.04
CA LEU A 52 11.50 -14.47 16.74
C LEU A 52 9.98 -14.25 16.87
N LEU A 53 9.43 -13.37 16.05
CA LEU A 53 7.98 -13.20 15.95
C LEU A 53 7.32 -14.51 15.55
N SER A 54 6.18 -14.81 16.17
CA SER A 54 5.36 -15.93 15.78
C SER A 54 4.85 -15.80 14.34
N PHE A 55 4.59 -16.91 13.68
CA PHE A 55 4.02 -16.92 12.33
C PHE A 55 2.68 -16.19 12.28
N GLN A 56 1.85 -16.30 13.32
CA GLN A 56 0.58 -15.60 13.46
C GLN A 56 0.76 -14.08 13.60
N ALA A 57 1.84 -13.61 14.22
CA ALA A 57 2.17 -12.18 14.31
C ALA A 57 2.59 -11.62 12.95
N LEU A 58 3.43 -12.35 12.21
CA LEU A 58 3.81 -11.99 10.85
C LEU A 58 2.60 -12.01 9.91
N THR A 59 1.70 -12.98 10.07
CA THR A 59 0.43 -13.05 9.34
C THR A 59 -0.43 -11.82 9.60
N ALA A 60 -0.57 -11.39 10.85
CA ALA A 60 -1.32 -10.18 11.21
C ALA A 60 -0.74 -8.93 10.52
N ILE A 61 0.57 -8.77 10.52
CA ILE A 61 1.27 -7.65 9.87
C ILE A 61 0.95 -7.61 8.36
N HIS A 62 1.16 -8.72 7.66
CA HIS A 62 0.93 -8.80 6.22
C HIS A 62 -0.55 -8.62 5.87
N TYR A 63 -1.43 -9.26 6.63
CA TYR A 63 -2.87 -9.24 6.37
C TYR A 63 -3.47 -7.83 6.54
N VAL A 64 -3.09 -7.10 7.58
CA VAL A 64 -3.50 -5.70 7.78
C VAL A 64 -3.01 -4.81 6.64
N HIS A 65 -1.77 -5.00 6.17
CA HIS A 65 -1.27 -4.28 4.99
C HIS A 65 -2.14 -4.53 3.75
N ARG A 66 -2.56 -5.79 3.50
CA ARG A 66 -3.48 -6.13 2.40
C ARG A 66 -4.86 -5.49 2.56
N LEU A 67 -5.46 -5.58 3.73
CA LEU A 67 -6.78 -4.98 3.98
C LEU A 67 -6.75 -3.47 3.77
N MET A 68 -5.73 -2.81 4.28
CA MET A 68 -5.56 -1.37 4.09
C MET A 68 -5.34 -1.03 2.61
N ALA A 69 -4.65 -1.89 1.84
CA ALA A 69 -4.42 -1.68 0.42
C ALA A 69 -5.74 -1.58 -0.37
N TYR A 70 -6.74 -2.42 -0.07
CA TYR A 70 -8.05 -2.34 -0.71
C TYR A 70 -8.72 -0.97 -0.49
N GLY A 71 -8.68 -0.46 0.74
CA GLY A 71 -9.20 0.86 1.06
C GLY A 71 -8.44 1.98 0.33
N VAL A 72 -7.11 1.90 0.30
CA VAL A 72 -6.27 2.89 -0.41
C VAL A 72 -6.52 2.84 -1.91
N ILE A 73 -6.63 1.66 -2.52
CA ILE A 73 -6.95 1.50 -3.94
C ILE A 73 -8.30 2.18 -4.24
N ALA A 74 -9.33 1.92 -3.44
CA ALA A 74 -10.64 2.52 -3.63
C ALA A 74 -10.59 4.06 -3.56
N VAL A 75 -9.88 4.62 -2.57
CA VAL A 75 -9.69 6.07 -2.42
C VAL A 75 -8.91 6.66 -3.60
N MET A 76 -7.85 6.00 -4.07
CA MET A 76 -7.04 6.48 -5.20
C MET A 76 -7.83 6.43 -6.52
N LEU A 77 -8.65 5.40 -6.73
CA LEU A 77 -9.53 5.32 -7.89
C LEU A 77 -10.62 6.40 -7.85
N ALA A 78 -11.20 6.65 -6.68
CA ALA A 78 -12.15 7.75 -6.49
C ALA A 78 -11.49 9.11 -6.77
N LEU A 79 -10.26 9.31 -6.30
CA LEU A 79 -9.49 10.53 -6.59
C LEU A 79 -9.17 10.66 -8.09
N ALA A 80 -8.77 9.60 -8.74
CA ALA A 80 -8.52 9.60 -10.19
C ALA A 80 -9.79 9.95 -10.98
N TRP A 81 -10.93 9.39 -10.58
CA TRP A 81 -12.23 9.74 -11.16
C TRP A 81 -12.57 11.22 -10.95
N LEU A 82 -12.37 11.75 -9.73
CA LEU A 82 -12.61 13.15 -9.40
C LEU A 82 -11.72 14.09 -10.22
N LEU A 83 -10.43 13.79 -10.34
CA LEU A 83 -9.49 14.55 -11.18
C LEU A 83 -9.95 14.57 -12.65
N ARG A 84 -10.44 13.43 -13.16
CA ARG A 84 -10.99 13.35 -14.51
C ARG A 84 -12.25 14.21 -14.66
N HIS A 85 -13.14 14.18 -13.68
CA HIS A 85 -14.36 15.01 -13.68
C HIS A 85 -14.04 16.51 -13.72
N HIS A 86 -12.97 16.94 -13.01
CA HIS A 86 -12.47 18.30 -13.02
C HIS A 86 -11.53 18.63 -14.18
N GLN A 87 -11.62 17.90 -15.31
CA GLN A 87 -10.84 18.11 -16.54
C GLN A 87 -9.30 18.01 -16.36
N MET A 88 -8.85 17.40 -15.28
CA MET A 88 -7.43 17.17 -15.01
C MET A 88 -6.98 15.80 -15.58
N HIS A 89 -7.25 15.55 -16.86
CA HIS A 89 -7.12 14.21 -17.49
C HIS A 89 -5.72 13.60 -17.35
N ARG A 90 -4.65 14.39 -17.50
CA ARG A 90 -3.27 13.89 -17.37
C ARG A 90 -2.98 13.39 -15.97
N TRP A 91 -3.45 14.11 -14.95
CA TRP A 91 -3.27 13.75 -13.54
C TRP A 91 -4.10 12.52 -13.17
N ALA A 92 -5.31 12.43 -13.67
CA ALA A 92 -6.19 11.27 -13.51
C ALA A 92 -5.56 10.01 -14.11
N LEU A 93 -5.07 10.09 -15.36
CA LEU A 93 -4.46 8.95 -16.06
C LEU A 93 -3.17 8.50 -15.37
N GLY A 94 -2.30 9.44 -14.97
CA GLY A 94 -1.06 9.11 -14.25
C GLY A 94 -1.33 8.44 -12.90
N LEU A 95 -2.31 8.94 -12.12
CA LEU A 95 -2.70 8.31 -10.86
C LEU A 95 -3.26 6.90 -11.09
N PHE A 96 -4.14 6.73 -12.09
CA PHE A 96 -4.69 5.42 -12.44
C PHE A 96 -3.58 4.43 -12.84
N ALA A 97 -2.64 4.86 -13.69
CA ALA A 97 -1.50 4.01 -14.09
C ALA A 97 -0.64 3.60 -12.89
N LEU A 98 -0.40 4.51 -11.95
CA LEU A 98 0.34 4.19 -10.71
C LEU A 98 -0.44 3.23 -9.81
N VAL A 99 -1.75 3.36 -9.71
CA VAL A 99 -2.59 2.38 -8.99
C VAL A 99 -2.49 1.00 -9.63
N CYS A 100 -2.61 0.91 -10.96
CA CYS A 100 -2.43 -0.36 -11.67
C CYS A 100 -1.04 -0.97 -11.43
N LEU A 101 0.01 -0.16 -11.48
CA LEU A 101 1.38 -0.61 -11.16
C LEU A 101 1.47 -1.17 -9.74
N GLN A 102 0.88 -0.49 -8.75
CA GLN A 102 0.87 -0.95 -7.36
C GLN A 102 0.11 -2.27 -7.19
N CYS A 103 -1.03 -2.42 -7.86
CA CYS A 103 -1.79 -3.68 -7.84
C CYS A 103 -0.99 -4.83 -8.47
N LEU A 104 -0.39 -4.61 -9.64
CA LEU A 104 0.39 -5.62 -10.34
C LEU A 104 1.63 -6.04 -9.55
N THR A 105 2.41 -5.08 -9.07
CA THR A 105 3.63 -5.37 -8.32
C THR A 105 3.33 -5.95 -6.94
N GLY A 106 2.29 -5.47 -6.26
CA GLY A 106 1.84 -6.02 -4.98
C GLY A 106 1.35 -7.45 -5.11
N LEU A 107 0.55 -7.76 -6.14
CA LEU A 107 0.11 -9.12 -6.42
C LEU A 107 1.28 -10.03 -6.81
N SER A 108 2.21 -9.54 -7.65
CA SER A 108 3.42 -10.27 -8.02
C SER A 108 4.27 -10.66 -6.81
N ASN A 109 4.38 -9.79 -5.81
CA ASN A 109 5.13 -10.08 -4.58
C ASN A 109 4.52 -11.26 -3.81
N VAL A 110 3.21 -11.47 -3.92
CA VAL A 110 2.51 -12.59 -3.27
C VAL A 110 2.63 -13.88 -4.09
N VAL A 111 2.20 -13.83 -5.35
CA VAL A 111 2.01 -15.04 -6.17
C VAL A 111 3.30 -15.58 -6.80
N LEU A 112 4.34 -14.73 -6.91
CA LEU A 112 5.63 -15.10 -7.47
C LEU A 112 6.75 -15.24 -6.42
N GLY A 113 6.39 -15.25 -5.12
CA GLY A 113 7.38 -15.43 -4.05
C GLY A 113 8.36 -14.26 -3.91
N TRP A 114 7.87 -13.03 -4.02
CA TRP A 114 8.61 -11.79 -3.79
C TRP A 114 9.80 -11.55 -4.73
N PRO A 115 9.60 -11.51 -6.05
CA PRO A 115 10.68 -11.23 -6.98
C PRO A 115 11.21 -9.81 -6.78
N MET A 116 12.53 -9.66 -6.70
CA MET A 116 13.21 -8.40 -6.40
C MET A 116 12.77 -7.23 -7.32
N PRO A 117 12.62 -7.38 -8.64
CA PRO A 117 12.15 -6.28 -9.48
C PRO A 117 10.75 -5.78 -9.08
N ALA A 118 9.82 -6.69 -8.77
CA ALA A 118 8.47 -6.30 -8.33
C ALA A 118 8.50 -5.60 -6.97
N ALA A 119 9.33 -6.06 -6.02
CA ALA A 119 9.51 -5.44 -4.72
C ALA A 119 10.05 -4.00 -4.84
N ILE A 120 11.07 -3.78 -5.68
CA ILE A 120 11.64 -2.45 -5.94
C ILE A 120 10.59 -1.54 -6.61
N LEU A 121 9.89 -2.03 -7.64
CA LEU A 121 8.86 -1.26 -8.34
C LEU A 121 7.66 -0.96 -7.44
N HIS A 122 7.30 -1.86 -6.53
CA HIS A 122 6.23 -1.64 -5.57
C HIS A 122 6.58 -0.49 -4.61
N THR A 123 7.77 -0.52 -4.03
CA THR A 123 8.26 0.55 -3.13
C THR A 123 8.45 1.87 -3.86
N GLY A 124 9.14 1.86 -5.01
CA GLY A 124 9.38 3.04 -5.84
C GLY A 124 8.09 3.62 -6.42
N GLY A 125 7.16 2.78 -6.83
CA GLY A 125 5.85 3.20 -7.32
C GLY A 125 4.99 3.85 -6.23
N ALA A 126 5.06 3.40 -4.98
CA ALA A 126 4.40 4.05 -3.85
C ALA A 126 4.96 5.45 -3.60
N ALA A 127 6.29 5.62 -3.66
CA ALA A 127 6.93 6.93 -3.58
C ALA A 127 6.52 7.85 -4.74
N ALA A 128 6.54 7.33 -5.97
CA ALA A 128 6.10 8.07 -7.16
C ALA A 128 4.63 8.50 -7.07
N MET A 129 3.75 7.66 -6.51
CA MET A 129 2.35 8.00 -6.28
C MET A 129 2.20 9.17 -5.30
N MET A 130 2.98 9.21 -4.22
CA MET A 130 2.99 10.33 -3.27
C MET A 130 3.41 11.64 -3.96
N VAL A 131 4.51 11.60 -4.72
CA VAL A 131 4.98 12.76 -5.49
C VAL A 131 3.92 13.22 -6.48
N TRP A 132 3.30 12.28 -7.21
CA TRP A 132 2.26 12.59 -8.18
C TRP A 132 1.06 13.31 -7.56
N ILE A 133 0.59 12.83 -6.40
CA ILE A 133 -0.53 13.45 -5.68
C ILE A 133 -0.17 14.85 -5.20
N VAL A 134 1.03 15.06 -4.66
CA VAL A 134 1.49 16.39 -4.21
C VAL A 134 1.56 17.37 -5.36
N LEU A 135 2.11 16.96 -6.52
CA LEU A 135 2.18 17.80 -7.71
C LEU A 135 0.78 18.12 -8.27
N ALA A 136 -0.11 17.13 -8.29
CA ALA A 136 -1.51 17.34 -8.69
C ALA A 136 -2.20 18.38 -7.78
N TRP A 137 -1.99 18.25 -6.47
CA TRP A 137 -2.53 19.18 -5.49
C TRP A 137 -1.98 20.60 -5.66
N GLN A 138 -0.67 20.76 -5.85
CA GLN A 138 -0.07 22.07 -6.15
C GLN A 138 -0.69 22.69 -7.39
N ARG A 139 -0.94 21.88 -8.43
CA ARG A 139 -1.57 22.37 -9.66
C ARG A 139 -2.98 22.91 -9.43
N THR A 140 -3.79 22.27 -8.57
CA THR A 140 -5.13 22.77 -8.24
C THR A 140 -5.10 24.10 -7.50
N ARG A 141 -4.09 24.32 -6.66
CA ARG A 141 -3.92 25.60 -5.92
C ARG A 141 -3.43 26.74 -6.79
N SER A 142 -2.69 26.47 -7.84
CA SER A 142 -2.09 27.47 -8.72
C SER A 142 -3.03 27.97 -9.83
N GLN A 143 -4.25 27.44 -9.94
CA GLN A 143 -5.24 27.97 -10.87
C GLN A 143 -5.93 29.19 -10.23
N PRO A 144 -5.88 30.40 -10.87
CA PRO A 144 -6.64 31.52 -10.38
C PRO A 144 -8.13 31.15 -10.38
N LEU A 145 -8.83 31.53 -9.31
CA LEU A 145 -10.29 31.47 -9.29
C LEU A 145 -10.76 32.39 -10.43
N THR A 146 -11.24 31.83 -11.53
CA THR A 146 -11.94 32.62 -12.56
C THR A 146 -13.15 33.25 -11.86
N PRO A 147 -13.29 34.59 -11.87
CA PRO A 147 -14.48 35.23 -11.35
C PRO A 147 -15.69 34.65 -12.09
N ILE A 148 -16.69 34.21 -11.35
CA ILE A 148 -17.99 33.82 -11.90
C ILE A 148 -18.49 35.11 -12.57
N ALA A 149 -18.56 35.12 -13.93
CA ALA A 149 -19.20 36.21 -14.65
C ALA A 149 -20.67 36.26 -14.18
N ALA A 150 -21.00 37.41 -13.58
CA ALA A 150 -22.34 37.73 -13.11
C ALA A 150 -23.28 37.98 -14.30
#